data_3476d40ad5092d787da4a8ff10218a2e
#
_entry.id   3476d40ad5092d787da4a8ff10218a2e
#
_cell.length_a   1.000
_cell.length_b   1.000
_cell.length_c   1.000
_cell.angle_alpha   90.00
_cell.angle_beta   90.00
_cell.angle_gamma   90.00
#
_symmetry.space_group_name_H-M   'P 1'
#
loop_
_entity.id
_entity.type
_entity.pdbx_description
1 polymer ?
#
loop_
_entity_poly.entity_id
_entity_poly.type
_entity_poly.pdbx_seq_one_letter_code
_entity_poly.pdbx_strand_id
1 'polypeptide(L)'
;MAEAASKWLDNRLRESLPEEVKVIKPAAGYSSCPDHTLKRDIMMLLSGEYDLGIKLTESFAMIPEASICGLIFMHPEACYPEIRRISREQYEDYAARRGMDEETARRFLGHLLR
;
A
#
# COMPACT_ATOMS: atom_id res chain seq x y z
N MET A 1 11.46 -2.01 13.89
CA MET A 1 12.29 -1.09 13.06
C MET A 1 11.46 -0.37 12.01
N ALA A 2 10.71 -1.08 11.17
CA ALA A 2 9.88 -0.44 10.15
C ALA A 2 8.82 0.50 10.73
N GLU A 3 8.16 0.12 11.81
CA GLU A 3 7.18 0.94 12.50
C GLU A 3 7.80 2.21 13.10
N ALA A 4 9.01 2.11 13.62
CA ALA A 4 9.74 3.28 14.16
C ALA A 4 10.08 4.27 13.05
N ALA A 5 10.51 3.77 11.89
CA ALA A 5 10.78 4.62 10.73
C ALA A 5 9.51 5.31 10.22
N SER A 6 8.40 4.57 10.17
CA SER A 6 7.10 5.12 9.78
C SER A 6 6.64 6.23 10.73
N LYS A 7 6.82 6.04 12.04
CA LYS A 7 6.48 7.05 13.04
C LYS A 7 7.36 8.29 12.94
N TRP A 8 8.65 8.10 12.69
CA TRP A 8 9.57 9.22 12.46
C TRP A 8 9.11 10.07 11.26
N LEU A 9 8.75 9.41 10.16
CA LEU A 9 8.24 10.09 8.97
C LEU A 9 6.94 10.85 9.26
N ASP A 10 6.02 10.24 10.02
CA ASP A 10 4.76 10.87 10.42
C ASP A 10 5.02 12.17 11.20
N ASN A 11 5.93 12.13 12.15
CA ASN A 11 6.30 13.31 12.93
C ASN A 11 6.91 14.42 12.04
N ARG A 12 7.77 14.05 11.10
CA ARG A 12 8.35 15.00 10.14
C ARG A 12 7.31 15.66 9.27
N LEU A 13 6.35 14.90 8.78
CA LEU A 13 5.26 15.42 7.96
C LEU A 13 4.36 16.37 8.75
N ARG A 14 4.02 16.01 9.98
CA ARG A 14 3.18 16.84 10.85
C ARG A 14 3.82 18.19 11.19
N GLU A 15 5.14 18.23 11.36
CA GLU A 15 5.88 19.47 11.61
C GLU A 15 5.80 20.45 10.45
N SER A 16 5.66 19.97 9.22
CA SER A 16 5.67 20.78 7.99
C SER A 16 4.29 21.10 7.43
N LEU A 17 3.21 20.55 8.02
CA LEU A 17 1.84 20.69 7.52
C LEU A 17 0.97 21.48 8.49
N PRO A 18 -0.07 22.21 7.99
CA PRO A 18 -1.07 22.84 8.85
C PRO A 18 -1.78 21.80 9.74
N GLU A 19 -2.25 22.21 10.92
CA GLU A 19 -2.94 21.32 11.86
C GLU A 19 -4.19 20.66 11.30
N GLU A 20 -4.93 21.35 10.43
CA GLU A 20 -6.14 20.83 9.82
C GLU A 20 -5.90 19.73 8.77
N VAL A 21 -4.66 19.57 8.30
CA VAL A 21 -4.32 18.53 7.34
C VAL A 21 -4.06 17.22 8.07
N LYS A 22 -4.83 16.21 7.74
CA LYS A 22 -4.64 14.84 8.23
C LYS A 22 -3.69 14.10 7.32
N VAL A 23 -2.85 13.27 7.92
CA VAL A 23 -1.91 12.41 7.20
C VAL A 23 -2.28 10.97 7.46
N ILE A 24 -2.55 10.22 6.40
CA ILE A 24 -2.69 8.77 6.48
C ILE A 24 -1.63 8.09 5.63
N LYS A 25 -1.18 6.92 6.06
CA LYS A 25 -0.12 6.15 5.41
C LYS A 25 -0.57 4.70 5.19
N PRO A 26 -1.54 4.46 4.29
CA PRO A 26 -1.96 3.09 4.02
C PRO A 26 -0.83 2.30 3.37
N ALA A 27 -0.42 1.23 4.02
CA ALA A 27 0.64 0.35 3.52
C ALA A 27 0.02 -0.80 2.73
N ALA A 28 0.63 -1.14 1.59
CA ALA A 28 0.17 -2.22 0.74
C ALA A 28 0.21 -3.57 1.49
N GLY A 29 -0.91 -4.28 1.49
CA GLY A 29 -1.10 -5.53 2.19
C GLY A 29 -1.82 -5.43 3.53
N TYR A 30 -2.05 -4.21 4.03
CA TYR A 30 -2.83 -3.98 5.24
C TYR A 30 -4.31 -3.72 4.91
N SER A 31 -5.17 -3.72 5.93
CA SER A 31 -6.63 -3.61 5.73
C SER A 31 -7.10 -2.36 4.99
N SER A 32 -6.35 -1.27 5.07
CA SER A 32 -6.66 -0.03 4.34
C SER A 32 -6.21 -0.05 2.88
N CYS A 33 -5.35 -0.99 2.51
CA CYS A 33 -4.79 -1.10 1.17
C CYS A 33 -4.39 -2.58 0.92
N PRO A 34 -5.36 -3.50 0.80
CA PRO A 34 -5.09 -4.93 0.93
C PRO A 34 -4.35 -5.60 -0.23
N ASP A 35 -4.18 -4.91 -1.34
CA ASP A 35 -3.47 -5.47 -2.50
C ASP A 35 -1.94 -5.38 -2.34
N HIS A 36 -1.29 -6.50 -2.07
CA HIS A 36 0.16 -6.59 -1.97
C HIS A 36 0.88 -6.25 -3.28
N THR A 37 0.23 -6.44 -4.44
CA THR A 37 0.87 -6.21 -5.74
C THR A 37 1.19 -4.74 -5.99
N LEU A 38 0.56 -3.82 -5.26
CA LEU A 38 0.85 -2.38 -5.34
C LEU A 38 2.29 -2.06 -4.94
N LYS A 39 2.94 -2.89 -4.14
CA LYS A 39 4.35 -2.71 -3.78
C LYS A 39 5.25 -2.62 -5.01
N ARG A 40 4.98 -3.44 -6.03
CA ARG A 40 5.75 -3.40 -7.27
C ARG A 40 5.61 -2.05 -7.98
N ASP A 41 4.39 -1.53 -8.07
CA ASP A 41 4.13 -0.25 -8.71
C ASP A 41 4.82 0.90 -7.97
N ILE A 42 4.73 0.89 -6.64
CA ILE A 42 5.38 1.89 -5.80
C ILE A 42 6.90 1.81 -5.94
N MET A 43 7.46 0.62 -5.91
CA MET A 43 8.90 0.41 -6.08
C MET A 43 9.38 0.87 -7.46
N MET A 44 8.59 0.64 -8.51
CA MET A 44 8.92 1.11 -9.85
C MET A 44 8.95 2.64 -9.95
N LEU A 45 8.02 3.31 -9.28
CA LEU A 45 8.00 4.77 -9.22
C LEU A 45 9.21 5.34 -8.50
N LEU A 46 9.70 4.66 -7.49
CA LEU A 46 10.82 5.12 -6.66
C LEU A 46 12.20 4.76 -7.22
N SER A 47 12.29 3.70 -8.03
CA SER A 47 13.58 3.16 -8.50
C SER A 47 14.24 3.96 -9.62
N GLY A 48 13.58 4.99 -10.16
CA GLY A 48 14.10 5.78 -11.28
C GLY A 48 15.38 6.56 -10.95
N GLU A 49 15.55 7.00 -9.72
CA GLU A 49 16.70 7.80 -9.28
C GLU A 49 17.55 7.14 -8.20
N TYR A 50 16.99 6.19 -7.47
CA TYR A 50 17.65 5.60 -6.30
C TYR A 50 17.55 4.08 -6.31
N ASP A 51 18.66 3.43 -6.04
CA ASP A 51 18.67 2.01 -5.66
C ASP A 51 18.42 1.94 -4.15
N LEU A 52 17.21 1.54 -3.78
CA LEU A 52 16.80 1.46 -2.37
C LEU A 52 17.31 0.20 -1.67
N GLY A 53 17.89 -0.76 -2.40
CA GLY A 53 18.33 -2.02 -1.84
C GLY A 53 17.18 -2.90 -1.32
N ILE A 54 15.96 -2.62 -1.71
CA ILE A 54 14.78 -3.38 -1.30
C ILE A 54 14.33 -4.25 -2.48
N LYS A 55 14.12 -5.54 -2.23
CA LYS A 55 13.64 -6.49 -3.23
C LYS A 55 12.30 -7.07 -2.80
N LEU A 56 11.52 -7.52 -3.77
CA LEU A 56 10.24 -8.18 -3.55
C LEU A 56 10.33 -9.66 -3.92
N THR A 57 9.75 -10.51 -3.09
CA THR A 57 9.56 -11.93 -3.39
C THR A 57 8.36 -12.13 -4.32
N GLU A 58 8.11 -13.37 -4.76
CA GLU A 58 6.92 -13.70 -5.56
C GLU A 58 5.61 -13.40 -4.84
N SER A 59 5.60 -13.46 -3.50
CA SER A 59 4.44 -13.13 -2.69
C SER A 59 4.41 -11.66 -2.25
N PHE A 60 5.30 -10.83 -2.80
CA PHE A 60 5.42 -9.41 -2.49
C PHE A 60 5.86 -9.12 -1.06
N ALA A 61 6.58 -10.04 -0.43
CA ALA A 61 7.30 -9.76 0.80
C ALA A 61 8.55 -8.95 0.48
N MET A 62 8.92 -8.03 1.36
CA MET A 62 10.09 -7.18 1.17
C MET A 62 11.35 -7.81 1.79
N ILE A 63 12.48 -7.63 1.10
CA ILE A 63 13.80 -8.02 1.57
C ILE A 63 14.66 -6.76 1.58
N PRO A 64 15.17 -6.29 2.73
CA PRO A 64 15.08 -6.89 4.07
C PRO A 64 13.67 -6.81 4.70
N GLU A 65 13.41 -7.68 5.66
CA GLU A 65 12.10 -7.76 6.32
C GLU A 65 11.69 -6.49 7.06
N ALA A 66 12.67 -5.79 7.62
CA ALA A 66 12.44 -4.51 8.31
C ALA A 66 12.22 -3.37 7.31
N SER A 67 11.23 -3.53 6.45
CA SER A 67 10.86 -2.56 5.41
C SER A 67 9.35 -2.34 5.44
N ILE A 68 8.94 -1.15 5.02
CA ILE A 68 7.52 -0.82 4.85
C ILE A 68 7.36 -0.05 3.55
N CYS A 69 6.24 -0.29 2.87
CA CYS A 69 5.93 0.31 1.58
C CYS A 69 4.46 0.71 1.55
N GLY A 70 4.17 1.90 1.11
CA GLY A 70 2.80 2.37 1.06
C GLY A 70 2.67 3.71 0.38
N LEU A 71 1.51 4.31 0.55
CA LEU A 71 1.17 5.62 0.04
C LEU A 71 0.96 6.59 1.20
N ILE A 72 1.13 7.87 0.93
CA ILE A 72 0.86 8.93 1.90
C ILE A 72 -0.19 9.85 1.31
N PHE A 73 -1.29 10.01 2.03
CA PHE A 73 -2.34 10.96 1.66
C PHE A 73 -2.40 12.08 2.70
N MET A 74 -2.38 13.31 2.22
CA MET A 74 -2.40 14.51 3.05
C MET A 74 -3.60 15.35 2.65
N HIS A 75 -4.64 15.32 3.48
CA HIS A 75 -5.90 16.04 3.19
C HIS A 75 -6.67 16.22 4.50
N PRO A 76 -7.41 17.35 4.66
CA PRO A 76 -8.20 17.56 5.88
C PRO A 76 -9.24 16.46 6.16
N GLU A 77 -9.75 15.79 5.13
CA GLU A 77 -10.74 14.73 5.26
C GLU A 77 -10.15 13.31 5.14
N ALA A 78 -8.82 13.19 5.13
CA ALA A 78 -8.19 11.88 5.02
C ALA A 78 -8.54 10.97 6.20
N CYS A 79 -8.92 9.75 5.92
CA CYS A 79 -9.19 8.73 6.93
C CYS A 79 -8.79 7.36 6.40
N TYR A 80 -8.45 6.44 7.31
CA TYR A 80 -8.11 5.07 6.92
C TYR A 80 -9.39 4.30 6.61
N PRO A 81 -9.57 3.82 5.36
CA PRO A 81 -10.63 2.89 5.07
C PRO A 81 -10.27 1.51 5.65
N GLU A 82 -11.29 0.75 5.99
CA GLU A 82 -11.11 -0.65 6.38
C GLU A 82 -11.82 -1.53 5.37
N ILE A 83 -11.06 -2.18 4.52
CA ILE A 83 -11.59 -3.00 3.43
C ILE A 83 -11.59 -4.46 3.88
N ARG A 84 -12.74 -4.94 4.31
CA ARG A 84 -12.91 -6.32 4.78
C ARG A 84 -13.46 -7.24 3.70
N ARG A 85 -14.35 -6.70 2.88
CA ARG A 85 -15.04 -7.47 1.83
C ARG A 85 -15.27 -6.60 0.61
N ILE A 86 -15.23 -7.24 -0.55
CA ILE A 86 -15.59 -6.63 -1.82
C ILE A 86 -16.59 -7.53 -2.54
N SER A 87 -17.43 -6.93 -3.38
CA SER A 87 -18.32 -7.68 -4.23
C SER A 87 -17.56 -8.32 -5.39
N ARG A 88 -18.18 -9.29 -6.05
CA ARG A 88 -17.59 -9.90 -7.25
C ARG A 88 -17.37 -8.85 -8.34
N GLU A 89 -18.32 -7.95 -8.51
CA GLU A 89 -18.19 -6.85 -9.48
C GLU A 89 -16.98 -5.96 -9.20
N GLN A 90 -16.78 -5.57 -7.94
CA GLN A 90 -15.62 -4.80 -7.53
C GLN A 90 -14.31 -5.57 -7.76
N TYR A 91 -14.32 -6.85 -7.44
CA TYR A 91 -13.17 -7.73 -7.66
C TYR A 91 -12.79 -7.79 -9.14
N GLU A 92 -13.76 -8.03 -10.02
CA GLU A 92 -13.54 -8.13 -11.46
C GLU A 92 -13.09 -6.80 -12.07
N ASP A 93 -13.72 -5.69 -11.67
CA ASP A 93 -13.35 -4.36 -12.14
C ASP A 93 -11.91 -3.99 -11.71
N TYR A 94 -11.58 -4.22 -10.46
CA TYR A 94 -10.24 -3.94 -9.95
C TYR A 94 -9.19 -4.81 -10.64
N ALA A 95 -9.43 -6.10 -10.77
CA ALA A 95 -8.50 -7.01 -11.45
C ALA A 95 -8.26 -6.59 -12.90
N ALA A 96 -9.32 -6.18 -13.60
CA ALA A 96 -9.20 -5.69 -14.97
C ALA A 96 -8.36 -4.41 -15.06
N ARG A 97 -8.61 -3.46 -14.18
CA ARG A 97 -7.84 -2.20 -14.13
C ARG A 97 -6.36 -2.43 -13.81
N ARG A 98 -6.06 -3.41 -12.98
CA ARG A 98 -4.71 -3.79 -12.62
C ARG A 98 -4.02 -4.69 -13.64
N GLY A 99 -4.74 -5.16 -14.65
CA GLY A 99 -4.22 -6.10 -15.63
C GLY A 99 -3.88 -7.47 -15.03
N MET A 100 -4.58 -7.88 -13.97
CA MET A 100 -4.38 -9.16 -13.31
C MET A 100 -5.07 -10.29 -14.09
N ASP A 101 -4.38 -11.43 -14.21
CA ASP A 101 -5.05 -12.65 -14.62
C ASP A 101 -5.87 -13.22 -13.44
N GLU A 102 -6.68 -14.23 -13.73
CA GLU A 102 -7.58 -14.81 -12.70
C GLU A 102 -6.81 -15.43 -11.54
N GLU A 103 -5.69 -16.07 -11.81
CA GLU A 103 -4.86 -16.69 -10.77
C GLU A 103 -4.28 -15.65 -9.82
N THR A 104 -3.72 -14.58 -10.36
CA THR A 104 -3.16 -13.47 -9.58
C THR A 104 -4.24 -12.77 -8.76
N ALA A 105 -5.38 -12.47 -9.38
CA ALA A 105 -6.50 -11.83 -8.69
C ALA A 105 -7.00 -12.69 -7.53
N ARG A 106 -7.17 -13.98 -7.76
CA ARG A 106 -7.58 -14.91 -6.71
C ARG A 106 -6.58 -14.98 -5.57
N ARG A 107 -5.30 -15.04 -5.90
CA ARG A 107 -4.23 -15.13 -4.91
C ARG A 107 -4.19 -13.93 -3.98
N PHE A 108 -4.31 -12.73 -4.50
CA PHE A 108 -4.13 -11.50 -3.72
C PHE A 108 -5.42 -10.84 -3.25
N LEU A 109 -6.54 -11.11 -3.89
CA LEU A 109 -7.82 -10.48 -3.59
C LEU A 109 -8.92 -11.48 -3.20
N GLY A 110 -8.71 -12.76 -3.44
CA GLY A 110 -9.74 -13.79 -3.24
C GLY A 110 -10.28 -13.85 -1.81
N HIS A 111 -9.45 -13.55 -0.82
CA HIS A 111 -9.85 -13.52 0.58
C HIS A 111 -10.82 -12.40 0.93
N LEU A 112 -10.96 -11.40 0.06
CA LEU A 112 -11.88 -10.27 0.23
C LEU A 112 -13.27 -10.56 -0.39
N LEU A 113 -13.38 -11.59 -1.23
CA LEU A 113 -14.65 -11.93 -1.86
C LEU A 113 -15.67 -12.42 -0.84
N ARG A 114 -16.90 -11.97 -1.03
CA ARG A 114 -18.04 -12.43 -0.25
C ARG A 114 -18.45 -13.85 -0.62
#